data_9cf6d16cac36ac9a9eff30ae087dc7f7
#
_entry.id   9cf6d16cac36ac9a9eff30ae087dc7f7
#
_cell.length_a   1.000
_cell.length_b   1.000
_cell.length_c   1.000
_cell.angle_alpha   90.00
_cell.angle_beta   90.00
_cell.angle_gamma   90.00
#
_symmetry.space_group_name_H-M   'P 1'
#
loop_
_entity.id
_entity.type
_entity.pdbx_description
1 polymer ?
#
loop_
_entity_poly.entity_id
_entity_poly.type
_entity_poly.pdbx_seq_one_letter_code
_entity_poly.pdbx_strand_id
1 'polypeptide(L)'
;EYGAEGMPNLHSNHPRRGDHTEEYQAIYHEYMLRCFDRHKWLWATHVWNMYDFAADARDQGGEPGMNHKGLVTFDRKTKKDSFYIYKAWWSDEPFVHICSKRYADRTENEIEVKVYSNQKQVSLYVNGEKLSEQEGEHIFKFRVKLNGETKVQAVAGDSIDDAVFRKVDAPNPDYKLTKKKSTSANWV
;
A
#
# COMPACT_ATOMS: atom_id res chain seq x y z
N GLU A 1 17.07 -0.78 -12.07
CA GLU A 1 16.16 -0.01 -11.22
C GLU A 1 14.70 -0.31 -11.54
N TYR A 2 13.83 -0.22 -10.54
CA TYR A 2 12.39 -0.42 -10.68
C TYR A 2 11.64 0.35 -9.61
N GLY A 3 10.41 0.78 -9.89
CA GLY A 3 9.57 1.52 -8.95
C GLY A 3 8.31 2.07 -9.60
N ALA A 4 7.28 2.29 -8.81
CA ALA A 4 6.00 2.86 -9.21
C ALA A 4 5.62 4.04 -8.33
N GLU A 5 4.92 5.01 -8.91
CA GLU A 5 4.37 6.13 -8.16
C GLU A 5 3.28 5.62 -7.18
N GLY A 6 3.25 6.21 -5.99
CA GLY A 6 2.21 5.98 -5.00
C GLY A 6 2.11 7.15 -4.04
N MET A 7 0.96 7.81 -4.02
CA MET A 7 0.66 8.91 -3.09
C MET A 7 -0.20 8.36 -1.94
N PRO A 8 0.16 8.60 -0.68
CA PRO A 8 -0.50 7.98 0.48
C PRO A 8 -1.93 8.49 0.73
N ASN A 9 -2.37 9.49 0.02
CA ASN A 9 -3.73 10.03 0.05
C ASN A 9 -4.61 9.59 -1.13
N LEU A 10 -4.03 8.90 -2.14
CA LEU A 10 -4.79 8.40 -3.29
C LEU A 10 -5.04 6.91 -3.15
N HIS A 11 -6.30 6.52 -3.35
CA HIS A 11 -6.74 5.16 -3.10
C HIS A 11 -7.73 4.64 -4.14
N SER A 12 -7.70 3.32 -4.37
CA SER A 12 -8.65 2.65 -5.25
C SER A 12 -8.81 1.19 -4.87
N ASN A 13 -10.05 0.69 -4.93
CA ASN A 13 -10.35 -0.75 -4.88
C ASN A 13 -10.07 -1.47 -6.21
N HIS A 14 -9.82 -0.70 -7.30
CA HIS A 14 -9.43 -1.19 -8.61
C HIS A 14 -8.21 -0.42 -9.12
N PRO A 15 -7.04 -0.59 -8.47
CA PRO A 15 -5.83 0.17 -8.78
C PRO A 15 -5.34 -0.15 -10.20
N ARG A 16 -4.87 0.89 -10.91
CA ARG A 16 -4.36 0.78 -12.29
C ARG A 16 -3.12 1.63 -12.48
N ARG A 17 -2.34 1.26 -13.47
CA ARG A 17 -1.19 2.05 -13.90
C ARG A 17 -1.59 3.50 -14.16
N GLY A 18 -0.90 4.43 -13.53
CA GLY A 18 -1.07 5.88 -13.71
C GLY A 18 -2.16 6.52 -12.85
N ASP A 19 -2.77 5.79 -11.91
CA ASP A 19 -3.71 6.36 -10.93
C ASP A 19 -3.02 6.92 -9.67
N HIS A 20 -1.72 6.66 -9.54
CA HIS A 20 -0.86 7.08 -8.43
C HIS A 20 -1.35 6.63 -7.05
N THR A 21 -2.20 5.61 -7.00
CA THR A 21 -2.71 5.09 -5.72
C THR A 21 -1.66 4.32 -4.95
N GLU A 22 -1.75 4.36 -3.63
CA GLU A 22 -0.88 3.58 -2.76
C GLU A 22 -1.05 2.07 -3.01
N GLU A 23 -2.28 1.64 -3.31
CA GLU A 23 -2.59 0.24 -3.63
C GLU A 23 -1.92 -0.21 -4.94
N TYR A 24 -1.84 0.66 -5.97
CA TYR A 24 -1.11 0.32 -7.18
C TYR A 24 0.38 0.15 -6.93
N GLN A 25 0.99 1.08 -6.19
CA GLN A 25 2.39 0.98 -5.81
C GLN A 25 2.68 -0.33 -5.09
N ALA A 26 1.85 -0.69 -4.10
CA ALA A 26 1.98 -1.93 -3.34
C ALA A 26 1.92 -3.18 -4.25
N ILE A 27 0.91 -3.28 -5.12
CA ILE A 27 0.76 -4.41 -6.06
C ILE A 27 1.95 -4.51 -7.02
N TYR A 28 2.47 -3.38 -7.51
CA TYR A 28 3.65 -3.34 -8.37
C TYR A 28 4.87 -3.97 -7.68
N HIS A 29 5.14 -3.57 -6.44
CA HIS A 29 6.28 -4.10 -5.69
C HIS A 29 6.10 -5.56 -5.27
N GLU A 30 4.88 -5.99 -4.92
CA GLU A 30 4.55 -7.41 -4.70
C GLU A 30 4.88 -8.26 -5.93
N TYR A 31 4.50 -7.79 -7.11
CA TYR A 31 4.79 -8.48 -8.36
C TYR A 31 6.29 -8.57 -8.62
N MET A 32 7.02 -7.47 -8.44
CA MET A 32 8.47 -7.42 -8.67
C MET A 32 9.24 -8.35 -7.75
N LEU A 33 8.93 -8.37 -6.44
CA LEU A 33 9.57 -9.27 -5.49
C LEU A 33 9.35 -10.74 -5.85
N ARG A 34 8.13 -11.12 -6.22
CA ARG A 34 7.83 -12.48 -6.72
C ARG A 34 8.56 -12.81 -8.02
N CYS A 35 8.75 -11.83 -8.90
CA CYS A 35 9.57 -12.02 -10.11
C CYS A 35 11.02 -12.30 -9.75
N PHE A 36 11.60 -11.55 -8.80
CA PHE A 36 12.99 -11.74 -8.38
C PHE A 36 13.21 -13.11 -7.73
N ASP A 37 12.27 -13.58 -6.93
CA ASP A 37 12.33 -14.92 -6.34
C ASP A 37 12.38 -16.04 -7.40
N ARG A 38 11.76 -15.82 -8.56
CA ARG A 38 11.75 -16.80 -9.67
C ARG A 38 13.00 -16.71 -10.56
N HIS A 39 13.72 -15.56 -10.56
CA HIS A 39 14.84 -15.29 -11.47
C HIS A 39 16.16 -15.21 -10.71
N LYS A 40 16.61 -16.34 -10.19
CA LYS A 40 17.82 -16.45 -9.35
C LYS A 40 19.12 -16.08 -10.05
N TRP A 41 19.09 -15.88 -11.37
CA TRP A 41 20.22 -15.38 -12.16
C TRP A 41 20.41 -13.85 -12.05
N LEU A 42 19.44 -13.12 -11.52
CA LEU A 42 19.57 -11.70 -11.24
C LEU A 42 20.53 -11.50 -10.07
N TRP A 43 21.64 -10.83 -10.33
CA TRP A 43 22.68 -10.58 -9.32
C TRP A 43 22.37 -9.36 -8.44
N ALA A 44 21.62 -8.39 -8.95
CA ALA A 44 21.18 -7.22 -8.19
C ALA A 44 19.87 -6.63 -8.72
N THR A 45 19.07 -6.05 -7.83
CA THR A 45 17.85 -5.30 -8.12
C THR A 45 17.82 -4.07 -7.23
N HIS A 46 17.52 -2.89 -7.79
CA HIS A 46 17.53 -1.64 -7.06
C HIS A 46 16.16 -0.98 -7.11
N VAL A 47 15.51 -0.90 -5.94
CA VAL A 47 14.23 -0.19 -5.84
C VAL A 47 14.46 1.32 -5.98
N TRP A 48 13.68 1.96 -6.82
CA TRP A 48 13.61 3.39 -6.94
C TRP A 48 12.28 3.90 -6.38
N ASN A 49 12.29 4.48 -5.16
CA ASN A 49 13.44 4.58 -4.28
C ASN A 49 12.97 4.61 -2.81
N MET A 50 13.85 4.94 -1.86
CA MET A 50 13.48 4.93 -0.44
C MET A 50 12.55 6.08 -0.06
N TYR A 51 12.78 7.29 -0.56
CA TYR A 51 12.03 8.50 -0.21
C TYR A 51 11.46 9.19 -1.43
N ASP A 52 10.27 9.77 -1.30
CA ASP A 52 9.79 10.76 -2.26
C ASP A 52 10.78 11.94 -2.31
N PHE A 53 10.95 12.55 -3.48
CA PHE A 53 11.90 13.63 -3.63
C PHE A 53 11.43 14.67 -4.65
N ALA A 54 11.94 15.90 -4.51
CA ALA A 54 11.68 16.97 -5.46
C ALA A 54 12.43 16.71 -6.78
N ALA A 55 11.74 16.89 -7.89
CA ALA A 55 12.27 16.76 -9.24
C ALA A 55 11.63 17.80 -10.14
N ASP A 56 12.29 18.96 -10.28
CA ASP A 56 11.77 20.19 -10.85
C ASP A 56 11.04 20.01 -12.20
N ALA A 57 11.66 19.30 -13.14
CA ALA A 57 11.08 19.08 -14.48
C ALA A 57 10.00 17.98 -14.53
N ARG A 58 9.58 17.42 -13.38
CA ARG A 58 8.65 16.29 -13.37
C ARG A 58 7.20 16.75 -13.37
N ASP A 59 6.47 16.36 -14.40
CA ASP A 59 5.02 16.51 -14.53
C ASP A 59 4.43 15.27 -15.20
N GLN A 60 4.26 14.20 -14.43
CA GLN A 60 3.79 12.90 -14.94
C GLN A 60 2.38 12.54 -14.45
N GLY A 61 1.58 13.56 -14.12
CA GLY A 61 0.17 13.41 -13.73
C GLY A 61 -0.07 13.28 -12.23
N GLY A 62 0.98 13.25 -11.41
CA GLY A 62 0.91 13.40 -9.96
C GLY A 62 1.03 14.86 -9.52
N GLU A 63 1.75 15.10 -8.45
CA GLU A 63 2.10 16.45 -7.99
C GLU A 63 3.25 16.99 -8.83
N PRO A 64 3.10 18.15 -9.52
CA PRO A 64 4.17 18.74 -10.32
C PRO A 64 5.42 19.01 -9.47
N GLY A 65 6.60 18.72 -10.03
CA GLY A 65 7.87 18.92 -9.34
C GLY A 65 8.21 17.85 -8.29
N MET A 66 7.41 16.75 -8.20
CA MET A 66 7.60 15.68 -7.22
C MET A 66 7.71 14.30 -7.87
N ASN A 67 8.55 13.47 -7.29
CA ASN A 67 8.63 12.05 -7.57
C ASN A 67 8.08 11.28 -6.36
N HIS A 68 6.96 10.57 -6.56
CA HIS A 68 6.29 9.79 -5.52
C HIS A 68 6.58 8.28 -5.59
N LYS A 69 7.71 7.88 -6.16
CA LYS A 69 8.15 6.48 -6.16
C LYS A 69 8.78 6.02 -4.85
N GLY A 70 8.97 6.93 -3.90
CA GLY A 70 9.46 6.60 -2.57
C GLY A 70 8.59 5.57 -1.86
N LEU A 71 9.23 4.70 -1.08
CA LEU A 71 8.55 3.83 -0.12
C LEU A 71 8.09 4.61 1.13
N VAL A 72 8.70 5.77 1.34
CA VAL A 72 8.43 6.70 2.44
C VAL A 72 8.21 8.10 1.85
N THR A 73 7.31 8.86 2.44
CA THR A 73 6.97 10.23 1.98
C THR A 73 8.16 11.19 2.05
N PHE A 74 8.04 12.31 1.32
CA PHE A 74 9.07 13.35 1.24
C PHE A 74 9.46 13.90 2.62
N ASP A 75 8.50 14.11 3.51
CA ASP A 75 8.70 14.56 4.89
C ASP A 75 9.25 13.48 5.83
N ARG A 76 9.43 12.26 5.32
CA ARG A 76 9.91 11.06 6.02
C ARG A 76 9.03 10.56 7.17
N LYS A 77 7.80 11.06 7.29
CA LYS A 77 6.90 10.70 8.41
C LYS A 77 6.05 9.47 8.12
N THR A 78 5.68 9.25 6.86
CA THR A 78 4.78 8.16 6.48
C THR A 78 5.51 7.08 5.71
N LYS A 79 5.58 5.88 6.27
CA LYS A 79 5.91 4.66 5.53
C LYS A 79 4.68 4.22 4.77
N LYS A 80 4.79 4.08 3.44
CA LYS A 80 3.70 3.60 2.58
C LYS A 80 3.58 2.07 2.71
N ASP A 81 2.48 1.49 2.25
CA ASP A 81 2.31 0.03 2.28
C ASP A 81 3.44 -0.70 1.55
N SER A 82 3.95 -0.11 0.47
CA SER A 82 5.11 -0.63 -0.26
C SER A 82 6.40 -0.72 0.57
N PHE A 83 6.57 0.05 1.63
CA PHE A 83 7.69 -0.13 2.56
C PHE A 83 7.58 -1.45 3.32
N TYR A 84 6.37 -1.80 3.75
CA TYR A 84 6.15 -2.99 4.58
C TYR A 84 6.22 -4.28 3.79
N ILE A 85 5.98 -4.28 2.47
CA ILE A 85 6.22 -5.48 1.65
C ILE A 85 7.72 -5.83 1.62
N TYR A 86 8.62 -4.84 1.55
CA TYR A 86 10.06 -5.08 1.66
C TYR A 86 10.45 -5.54 3.06
N LYS A 87 9.85 -4.97 4.11
CA LYS A 87 10.06 -5.48 5.47
C LYS A 87 9.64 -6.94 5.58
N ALA A 88 8.55 -7.36 4.94
CA ALA A 88 8.10 -8.74 4.93
C ALA A 88 9.08 -9.70 4.24
N TRP A 89 9.78 -9.25 3.18
CA TRP A 89 10.73 -10.07 2.44
C TRP A 89 12.13 -10.09 3.02
N TRP A 90 12.57 -8.98 3.62
CA TRP A 90 13.99 -8.77 3.91
C TRP A 90 14.34 -8.63 5.39
N SER A 91 13.36 -8.47 6.27
CA SER A 91 13.61 -8.28 7.71
C SER A 91 13.36 -9.55 8.50
N ASP A 92 14.26 -9.85 9.43
CA ASP A 92 14.07 -10.90 10.42
C ASP A 92 13.32 -10.41 11.67
N GLU A 93 13.14 -9.08 11.82
CA GLU A 93 12.38 -8.50 12.93
C GLU A 93 10.89 -8.84 12.77
N PRO A 94 10.29 -9.58 13.73
CA PRO A 94 8.87 -9.94 13.66
C PRO A 94 7.98 -8.70 13.56
N PHE A 95 7.01 -8.72 12.62
CA PHE A 95 6.03 -7.65 12.48
C PHE A 95 4.77 -8.12 11.78
N VAL A 96 3.73 -7.33 11.89
CA VAL A 96 2.49 -7.42 11.11
C VAL A 96 2.06 -6.01 10.69
N HIS A 97 1.51 -5.86 9.48
CA HIS A 97 1.03 -4.58 8.95
C HIS A 97 -0.23 -4.77 8.13
N ILE A 98 -1.31 -4.10 8.52
CA ILE A 98 -2.55 -4.02 7.74
C ILE A 98 -2.37 -2.97 6.65
N CYS A 99 -2.55 -3.37 5.39
CA CYS A 99 -2.48 -2.46 4.24
C CYS A 99 -3.74 -1.60 4.11
N SER A 100 -3.60 -0.51 3.34
CA SER A 100 -4.71 0.38 2.98
C SER A 100 -5.42 1.02 4.19
N LYS A 101 -4.73 1.24 5.31
CA LYS A 101 -5.30 1.89 6.48
C LYS A 101 -5.77 3.33 6.19
N ARG A 102 -5.11 4.02 5.27
CA ARG A 102 -5.46 5.37 4.84
C ARG A 102 -6.65 5.40 3.88
N TYR A 103 -6.95 4.28 3.24
CA TYR A 103 -8.20 4.05 2.50
C TYR A 103 -9.31 3.62 3.47
N ALA A 104 -9.63 4.46 4.44
CA ALA A 104 -10.56 4.11 5.51
C ALA A 104 -12.03 4.12 5.06
N ASP A 105 -12.42 5.08 4.21
CA ASP A 105 -13.80 5.21 3.72
C ASP A 105 -14.05 4.28 2.54
N ARG A 106 -15.00 3.37 2.69
CA ARG A 106 -15.29 2.31 1.71
C ARG A 106 -16.76 2.28 1.35
N THR A 107 -17.04 2.19 0.07
CA THR A 107 -18.42 2.08 -0.44
C THR A 107 -18.90 0.63 -0.59
N GLU A 108 -18.00 -0.33 -0.49
CA GLU A 108 -18.30 -1.76 -0.59
C GLU A 108 -18.90 -2.29 0.72
N ASN A 109 -19.75 -3.31 0.62
CA ASN A 109 -20.28 -4.03 1.78
C ASN A 109 -19.28 -5.05 2.34
N GLU A 110 -18.31 -5.46 1.54
CA GLU A 110 -17.24 -6.37 1.88
C GLU A 110 -15.94 -5.90 1.22
N ILE A 111 -14.85 -5.94 1.95
CA ILE A 111 -13.51 -5.57 1.45
C ILE A 111 -12.52 -6.72 1.63
N GLU A 112 -11.50 -6.74 0.79
CA GLU A 112 -10.28 -7.52 1.05
C GLU A 112 -9.37 -6.70 1.96
N VAL A 113 -9.10 -7.21 3.16
CA VAL A 113 -8.06 -6.70 4.06
C VAL A 113 -6.79 -7.48 3.77
N LYS A 114 -5.78 -6.80 3.23
CA LYS A 114 -4.46 -7.35 2.99
C LYS A 114 -3.56 -7.06 4.17
N VAL A 115 -2.76 -8.04 4.56
CA VAL A 115 -1.81 -7.95 5.66
C VAL A 115 -0.44 -8.39 5.19
N TYR A 116 0.59 -7.61 5.50
CA TYR A 116 1.98 -7.98 5.31
C TYR A 116 2.58 -8.45 6.63
N SER A 117 3.31 -9.55 6.59
CA SER A 117 4.06 -10.08 7.74
C SER A 117 5.20 -10.97 7.29
N ASN A 118 6.27 -11.02 8.06
CA ASN A 118 7.32 -12.04 7.93
C ASN A 118 7.08 -13.26 8.83
N GLN A 119 5.94 -13.29 9.55
CA GLN A 119 5.51 -14.45 10.33
C GLN A 119 4.67 -15.38 9.46
N LYS A 120 4.75 -16.69 9.72
CA LYS A 120 4.04 -17.71 8.93
C LYS A 120 2.55 -17.79 9.22
N GLN A 121 2.10 -17.26 10.36
CA GLN A 121 0.72 -17.34 10.80
C GLN A 121 0.21 -15.94 11.16
N VAL A 122 -0.94 -15.58 10.64
CA VAL A 122 -1.62 -14.31 10.91
C VAL A 122 -3.09 -14.57 11.26
N SER A 123 -3.52 -14.06 12.41
CA SER A 123 -4.92 -14.03 12.82
C SER A 123 -5.51 -12.64 12.57
N LEU A 124 -6.73 -12.57 12.07
CA LEU A 124 -7.49 -11.32 11.93
C LEU A 124 -8.69 -11.31 12.86
N TYR A 125 -8.85 -10.20 13.57
CA TYR A 125 -9.98 -9.92 14.44
C TYR A 125 -10.78 -8.75 13.87
N VAL A 126 -12.10 -8.82 14.00
CA VAL A 126 -13.03 -7.77 13.58
C VAL A 126 -13.93 -7.42 14.76
N ASN A 127 -13.91 -6.15 15.19
CA ASN A 127 -14.64 -5.65 16.34
C ASN A 127 -14.39 -6.47 17.63
N GLY A 128 -13.17 -6.98 17.80
CA GLY A 128 -12.73 -7.77 18.94
C GLY A 128 -12.96 -9.28 18.84
N GLU A 129 -13.65 -9.76 17.80
CA GLU A 129 -13.90 -11.18 17.58
C GLU A 129 -12.95 -11.74 16.51
N LYS A 130 -12.38 -12.94 16.75
CA LYS A 130 -11.53 -13.61 15.79
C LYS A 130 -12.33 -13.99 14.55
N LEU A 131 -12.00 -13.39 13.41
CA LEU A 131 -12.61 -13.72 12.13
C LEU A 131 -12.05 -15.01 11.57
N SER A 132 -10.73 -15.09 11.42
CA SER A 132 -10.02 -16.26 10.87
C SER A 132 -8.53 -16.15 11.12
N GLU A 133 -7.83 -17.25 10.79
CA GLU A 133 -6.39 -17.36 10.81
C GLU A 133 -5.92 -17.96 9.51
N GLN A 134 -4.78 -17.51 9.01
CA GLN A 134 -4.17 -18.00 7.79
C GLN A 134 -2.70 -18.36 8.03
N GLU A 135 -2.25 -19.42 7.39
CA GLU A 135 -0.85 -19.75 7.24
C GLU A 135 -0.39 -19.37 5.83
N GLY A 136 0.82 -18.82 5.74
CA GLY A 136 1.36 -18.38 4.46
C GLY A 136 2.69 -17.67 4.61
N GLU A 137 3.07 -16.93 3.58
CA GLU A 137 4.30 -16.15 3.55
C GLU A 137 4.02 -14.75 3.01
N HIS A 138 4.49 -13.74 3.72
CA HIS A 138 4.56 -12.33 3.36
C HIS A 138 3.23 -11.61 3.15
N ILE A 139 2.24 -12.24 2.49
CA ILE A 139 0.99 -11.60 2.09
C ILE A 139 -0.20 -12.48 2.48
N PHE A 140 -1.04 -11.95 3.35
CA PHE A 140 -2.26 -12.59 3.84
C PHE A 140 -3.48 -11.77 3.43
N LYS A 141 -4.61 -12.41 3.07
CA LYS A 141 -5.79 -11.75 2.53
C LYS A 141 -7.05 -12.26 3.20
N PHE A 142 -7.80 -11.37 3.79
CA PHE A 142 -9.01 -11.68 4.53
C PHE A 142 -10.21 -10.95 3.92
N ARG A 143 -11.37 -11.59 3.87
CA ARG A 143 -12.64 -10.97 3.51
C ARG A 143 -13.34 -10.46 4.76
N VAL A 144 -13.61 -9.15 4.79
CA VAL A 144 -14.22 -8.47 5.94
C VAL A 144 -15.48 -7.75 5.51
N LYS A 145 -16.60 -8.10 6.13
CA LYS A 145 -17.86 -7.39 5.94
C LYS A 145 -17.82 -6.06 6.70
N LEU A 146 -18.23 -4.99 6.04
CA LEU A 146 -18.29 -3.66 6.64
C LEU A 146 -19.71 -3.34 7.12
N ASN A 147 -19.80 -2.82 8.34
CA ASN A 147 -21.04 -2.32 8.91
C ASN A 147 -20.72 -1.08 9.77
N GLY A 148 -20.95 0.12 9.19
CA GLY A 148 -20.55 1.36 9.83
C GLY A 148 -19.04 1.42 10.04
N GLU A 149 -18.63 1.77 11.26
CA GLU A 149 -17.23 1.71 11.69
C GLU A 149 -16.86 0.26 12.05
N THR A 150 -15.83 -0.25 11.39
CA THR A 150 -15.34 -1.62 11.54
C THR A 150 -13.89 -1.59 11.97
N LYS A 151 -13.62 -2.02 13.21
CA LYS A 151 -12.26 -2.13 13.76
C LYS A 151 -11.67 -3.47 13.36
N VAL A 152 -10.47 -3.42 12.81
CA VAL A 152 -9.74 -4.61 12.35
C VAL A 152 -8.39 -4.65 13.06
N GLN A 153 -8.04 -5.81 13.60
CA GLN A 153 -6.77 -6.06 14.25
C GLN A 153 -6.12 -7.30 13.63
N ALA A 154 -4.87 -7.17 13.21
CA ALA A 154 -4.05 -8.29 12.77
C ALA A 154 -3.03 -8.65 13.86
N VAL A 155 -2.87 -9.95 14.11
CA VAL A 155 -1.96 -10.50 15.12
C VAL A 155 -1.07 -11.56 14.47
N ALA A 156 0.24 -11.43 14.66
CA ALA A 156 1.25 -12.40 14.21
C ALA A 156 2.34 -12.58 15.30
N GLY A 157 2.28 -13.68 16.03
CA GLY A 157 3.05 -13.84 17.26
C GLY A 157 2.74 -12.74 18.27
N ASP A 158 3.76 -12.03 18.74
CA ASP A 158 3.61 -10.89 19.66
C ASP A 158 3.36 -9.55 18.96
N SER A 159 3.36 -9.54 17.62
CA SER A 159 3.15 -8.33 16.84
C SER A 159 1.66 -8.09 16.60
N ILE A 160 1.21 -6.86 16.80
CA ILE A 160 -0.18 -6.44 16.64
C ILE A 160 -0.22 -5.18 15.78
N ASP A 161 -1.22 -5.09 14.91
CA ASP A 161 -1.49 -3.89 14.12
C ASP A 161 -3.00 -3.68 13.96
N ASP A 162 -3.43 -2.42 14.03
CA ASP A 162 -4.82 -2.02 14.05
C ASP A 162 -5.17 -1.12 12.87
N ALA A 163 -6.40 -1.23 12.39
CA ALA A 163 -6.99 -0.36 11.39
C ALA A 163 -8.49 -0.14 11.65
N VAL A 164 -9.02 0.95 11.12
CA VAL A 164 -10.45 1.23 11.14
C VAL A 164 -10.91 1.51 9.73
N PHE A 165 -11.91 0.77 9.28
CA PHE A 165 -12.60 1.00 7.99
C PHE A 165 -14.03 1.46 8.24
N ARG A 166 -14.52 2.38 7.42
CA ARG A 166 -15.85 2.95 7.54
C ARG A 166 -16.65 2.67 6.28
N LYS A 167 -17.81 2.07 6.44
CA LYS A 167 -18.80 1.99 5.35
C LYS A 167 -19.42 3.35 5.15
N VAL A 168 -19.33 3.87 3.93
CA VAL A 168 -19.91 5.15 3.50
C VAL A 168 -20.77 4.96 2.27
N ASP A 169 -21.73 5.86 2.05
CA ASP A 169 -22.67 5.78 0.92
C ASP A 169 -22.07 6.30 -0.39
N ALA A 170 -21.11 7.23 -0.31
CA ALA A 170 -20.46 7.82 -1.48
C ALA A 170 -18.94 7.77 -1.36
N PRO A 171 -18.23 7.60 -2.51
CA PRO A 171 -16.77 7.61 -2.52
C PRO A 171 -16.20 8.93 -2.00
N ASN A 172 -15.15 8.87 -1.20
CA ASN A 172 -14.41 10.06 -0.79
C ASN A 172 -13.67 10.65 -2.02
N PRO A 173 -13.98 11.89 -2.44
CA PRO A 173 -13.38 12.51 -3.62
C PRO A 173 -11.86 12.75 -3.47
N ASP A 174 -11.36 12.89 -2.25
CA ASP A 174 -9.94 13.15 -1.96
C ASP A 174 -9.03 11.95 -2.27
N TYR A 175 -9.61 10.76 -2.44
CA TYR A 175 -8.86 9.56 -2.82
C TYR A 175 -8.50 9.49 -4.31
N LYS A 176 -8.99 10.41 -5.12
CA LYS A 176 -8.74 10.44 -6.56
C LYS A 176 -7.84 11.59 -6.95
N LEU A 177 -6.91 11.30 -7.86
CA LEU A 177 -6.11 12.33 -8.47
C LEU A 177 -6.99 13.30 -9.24
N THR A 178 -7.12 14.53 -8.74
CA THR A 178 -7.69 15.63 -9.49
C THR A 178 -6.62 16.16 -10.44
N LYS A 179 -6.78 15.93 -11.75
CA LYS A 179 -5.89 16.51 -12.75
C LYS A 179 -5.98 18.05 -12.65
N LYS A 180 -5.04 18.68 -11.98
CA LYS A 180 -4.81 20.11 -12.19
C LYS A 180 -4.35 20.25 -13.63
N LYS A 181 -4.95 21.20 -14.40
CA LYS A 181 -4.41 21.55 -15.71
C LYS A 181 -2.95 21.97 -15.47
N SER A 182 -2.03 21.23 -16.05
CA SER A 182 -0.63 21.63 -16.05
C SER A 182 -0.52 23.02 -16.66
N THR A 183 0.10 23.96 -15.96
CA THR A 183 0.46 25.27 -16.49
C THR A 183 1.87 25.24 -17.06
N SER A 184 2.56 24.11 -16.98
CA SER A 184 3.87 23.96 -17.57
C SER A 184 3.76 24.01 -19.10
N ALA A 185 4.48 24.92 -19.73
CA ALA A 185 4.66 24.93 -21.17
C ALA A 185 5.20 23.58 -21.61
N ASN A 186 4.60 23.01 -22.65
CA ASN A 186 5.11 21.79 -23.28
C ASN A 186 6.59 22.01 -23.63
N TRP A 187 7.46 21.32 -22.92
CA TRP A 187 8.84 21.18 -23.32
C TRP A 187 8.83 20.22 -24.50
N VAL A 188 9.01 20.78 -25.68
CA VAL A 188 9.23 20.03 -26.93
C VAL A 188 10.67 19.53 -26.96
#